data_67edc5e3c6970754c1e2d0715dfb5280
#
_entry.id   67edc5e3c6970754c1e2d0715dfb5280
#
_cell.length_a   1.000
_cell.length_b   1.000
_cell.length_c   1.000
_cell.angle_alpha   90.00
_cell.angle_beta   90.00
_cell.angle_gamma   90.00
#
_symmetry.space_group_name_H-M   'P 1'
#
loop_
_entity.id
_entity.type
_entity.pdbx_description
1 polymer ?
#
loop_
_entity_poly.entity_id
_entity_poly.type
_entity_poly.pdbx_seq_one_letter_code
_entity_poly.pdbx_strand_id
1 'polypeptide(L)'
;YSSAASDVYKRQKKSKIKKIRRSDYPYTVAQAAANGDIATRISFLILGFGSIVRKQFVKGFSYLVLEVLFIWFMIKHGASLLVDIFHLGGQEQQKVWNDAKGVFEYTQGDNSLLMLLYGVATLFIIFAFICLWVVSIESAYKAYCLWDKGKKVPKFKDDVKSLFDSNLHAFLLPLPVLGVVVFTILPLVFMIFMAFTNYSKLGSHTVIFNWVGLKNFAKILNFSDAIGSTFWSVLGWTLVWAVVATFSNYFLGMILAMVTVSYTHLRAHETRG
;
A
#
# COMPACT_ATOMS: atom_id res chain seq x y z
N TYR A 1 -18.63 46.54 -20.15
CA TYR A 1 -17.59 45.57 -19.71
C TYR A 1 -17.63 45.22 -18.21
N SER A 2 -18.35 45.98 -17.39
CA SER A 2 -18.42 45.79 -15.93
C SER A 2 -19.44 44.71 -15.49
N SER A 3 -20.48 44.43 -16.26
CA SER A 3 -21.56 43.49 -15.90
C SER A 3 -21.12 42.03 -16.00
N ALA A 4 -20.40 41.64 -17.06
CA ALA A 4 -19.93 40.24 -17.24
C ALA A 4 -18.87 39.84 -16.23
N ALA A 5 -17.97 40.74 -15.85
CA ALA A 5 -16.95 40.47 -14.79
C ALA A 5 -17.62 40.32 -13.42
N SER A 6 -18.64 41.08 -13.10
CA SER A 6 -19.47 40.99 -11.89
C SER A 6 -20.19 39.64 -11.79
N ASP A 7 -20.74 39.14 -12.92
CA ASP A 7 -21.45 37.85 -12.96
C ASP A 7 -20.50 36.65 -12.87
N VAL A 8 -19.32 36.74 -13.47
CA VAL A 8 -18.25 35.71 -13.30
C VAL A 8 -17.77 35.68 -11.84
N TYR A 9 -17.59 36.85 -11.21
CA TYR A 9 -17.19 36.95 -9.79
C TYR A 9 -18.29 36.43 -8.85
N LYS A 10 -19.58 36.68 -9.17
CA LYS A 10 -20.72 36.15 -8.41
C LYS A 10 -20.87 34.63 -8.60
N ARG A 11 -20.61 34.09 -9.81
CA ARG A 11 -20.57 32.64 -10.07
C ARG A 11 -19.40 31.95 -9.36
N GLN A 12 -18.22 32.55 -9.35
CA GLN A 12 -17.08 32.06 -8.56
C GLN A 12 -17.37 32.12 -7.05
N LYS A 13 -18.10 33.13 -6.58
CA LYS A 13 -18.48 33.22 -5.15
C LYS A 13 -19.58 32.23 -4.77
N LYS A 14 -20.46 31.82 -5.70
CA LYS A 14 -21.43 30.72 -5.50
C LYS A 14 -20.82 29.33 -5.61
N SER A 15 -19.73 29.15 -6.36
CA SER A 15 -19.00 27.88 -6.48
C SER A 15 -17.99 27.65 -5.35
N LYS A 16 -17.70 28.64 -4.53
CA LYS A 16 -17.05 28.43 -3.23
C LYS A 16 -18.07 27.74 -2.31
N ILE A 17 -18.32 26.46 -2.55
CA ILE A 17 -18.66 25.52 -1.49
C ILE A 17 -17.65 25.86 -0.39
N LYS A 18 -18.12 26.46 0.73
CA LYS A 18 -17.30 26.79 1.87
C LYS A 18 -16.41 25.58 2.14
N LYS A 19 -15.12 25.68 1.83
CA LYS A 19 -14.14 24.63 2.22
C LYS A 19 -14.36 24.44 3.69
N ILE A 20 -14.99 23.34 4.07
CA ILE A 20 -15.19 22.98 5.48
C ILE A 20 -13.78 22.91 6.05
N ARG A 21 -13.41 23.87 6.87
CA ARG A 21 -12.09 23.90 7.49
C ARG A 21 -11.94 22.58 8.23
N ARG A 22 -10.80 21.92 8.03
CA ARG A 22 -10.47 20.62 8.65
C ARG A 22 -10.57 20.66 10.19
N SER A 23 -10.51 21.87 10.78
CA SER A 23 -10.69 22.14 12.21
C SER A 23 -12.13 22.00 12.71
N ASP A 24 -13.14 22.08 11.82
CA ASP A 24 -14.53 22.08 12.27
C ASP A 24 -15.08 20.67 12.54
N TYR A 25 -14.38 19.62 12.06
CA TYR A 25 -14.84 18.23 12.18
C TYR A 25 -13.68 17.23 12.16
N PRO A 26 -13.16 16.80 13.32
CA PRO A 26 -12.29 15.64 13.38
C PRO A 26 -13.12 14.37 13.17
N TYR A 27 -13.21 13.89 11.94
CA TYR A 27 -13.87 12.61 11.61
C TYR A 27 -12.91 11.46 11.88
N THR A 28 -12.74 11.09 13.14
CA THR A 28 -11.87 9.98 13.54
C THR A 28 -12.68 8.75 13.92
N VAL A 29 -12.07 7.58 13.83
CA VAL A 29 -12.67 6.30 14.24
C VAL A 29 -13.11 6.36 15.72
N ALA A 30 -12.30 6.98 16.60
CA ALA A 30 -12.64 7.12 18.01
C ALA A 30 -13.92 7.95 18.23
N GLN A 31 -14.08 9.03 17.48
CA GLN A 31 -15.30 9.85 17.57
C GLN A 31 -16.51 9.16 16.92
N ALA A 32 -16.30 8.39 15.86
CA ALA A 32 -17.35 7.57 15.26
C ALA A 32 -17.89 6.54 16.27
N ALA A 33 -17.01 5.93 17.06
CA ALA A 33 -17.41 4.99 18.11
C ALA A 33 -18.16 5.69 19.27
N ALA A 34 -17.68 6.85 19.73
CA ALA A 34 -18.24 7.57 20.87
C ALA A 34 -19.57 8.27 20.51
N ASN A 35 -19.59 9.02 19.42
CA ASN A 35 -20.68 9.96 19.07
C ASN A 35 -21.50 9.52 17.85
N GLY A 36 -21.13 8.38 17.20
CA GLY A 36 -21.84 7.88 16.06
C GLY A 36 -23.23 7.31 16.41
N ASP A 37 -24.17 7.44 15.49
CA ASP A 37 -25.46 6.78 15.57
C ASP A 37 -25.34 5.26 15.38
N ILE A 38 -26.45 4.54 15.58
CA ILE A 38 -26.50 3.06 15.44
C ILE A 38 -26.00 2.63 14.07
N ALA A 39 -26.37 3.31 12.97
CA ALA A 39 -25.95 2.95 11.63
C ALA A 39 -24.43 3.16 11.42
N THR A 40 -23.84 4.18 12.05
CA THR A 40 -22.38 4.39 12.04
C THR A 40 -21.67 3.31 12.85
N ARG A 41 -22.22 2.90 14.00
CA ARG A 41 -21.63 1.82 14.80
C ARG A 41 -21.73 0.45 14.12
N ILE A 42 -22.83 0.16 13.41
CA ILE A 42 -22.94 -1.07 12.59
C ILE A 42 -21.88 -1.07 11.47
N SER A 43 -21.45 0.10 10.97
CA SER A 43 -20.39 0.19 9.94
C SER A 43 -19.01 -0.27 10.43
N PHE A 44 -18.81 -0.50 11.72
CA PHE A 44 -17.60 -1.14 12.25
C PHE A 44 -17.57 -2.65 11.94
N LEU A 45 -18.73 -3.26 11.81
CA LEU A 45 -18.87 -4.69 11.54
C LEU A 45 -19.19 -4.97 10.06
N ILE A 46 -20.03 -4.12 9.45
CA ILE A 46 -20.44 -4.23 8.05
C ILE A 46 -20.05 -2.93 7.34
N LEU A 47 -18.98 -2.98 6.54
CA LEU A 47 -18.45 -1.81 5.87
C LEU A 47 -19.49 -1.19 4.93
N GLY A 48 -19.57 0.13 4.99
CA GLY A 48 -20.48 0.87 4.12
C GLY A 48 -21.95 0.89 4.55
N PHE A 49 -22.36 0.17 5.60
CA PHE A 49 -23.75 0.15 6.07
C PHE A 49 -24.27 1.56 6.38
N GLY A 50 -23.51 2.36 7.13
CA GLY A 50 -23.85 3.74 7.45
C GLY A 50 -23.96 4.65 6.22
N SER A 51 -23.21 4.36 5.17
CA SER A 51 -23.29 5.07 3.89
C SER A 51 -24.55 4.69 3.12
N ILE A 52 -24.95 3.40 3.13
CA ILE A 52 -26.18 2.91 2.48
C ILE A 52 -27.40 3.53 3.12
N VAL A 53 -27.50 3.54 4.44
CA VAL A 53 -28.63 4.14 5.19
C VAL A 53 -28.80 5.63 4.83
N ARG A 54 -27.72 6.32 4.52
CA ARG A 54 -27.72 7.77 4.13
C ARG A 54 -27.80 8.00 2.63
N LYS A 55 -28.30 7.01 1.87
CA LYS A 55 -28.52 7.09 0.42
C LYS A 55 -27.26 7.27 -0.43
N GLN A 56 -26.08 6.91 0.10
CA GLN A 56 -24.83 6.80 -0.65
C GLN A 56 -24.63 5.36 -1.14
N PHE A 57 -25.59 4.84 -1.92
CA PHE A 57 -25.65 3.43 -2.29
C PHE A 57 -24.38 2.92 -2.98
N VAL A 58 -23.88 3.64 -3.99
CA VAL A 58 -22.69 3.20 -4.77
C VAL A 58 -21.47 3.06 -3.85
N LYS A 59 -21.24 4.03 -2.98
CA LYS A 59 -20.11 4.06 -2.06
C LYS A 59 -20.24 2.96 -1.00
N GLY A 60 -21.43 2.84 -0.39
CA GLY A 60 -21.67 1.82 0.63
C GLY A 60 -21.58 0.41 0.06
N PHE A 61 -22.14 0.18 -1.15
CA PHE A 61 -22.06 -1.10 -1.80
C PHE A 61 -20.63 -1.48 -2.22
N SER A 62 -19.83 -0.52 -2.70
CA SER A 62 -18.41 -0.81 -3.01
C SER A 62 -17.61 -1.22 -1.78
N TYR A 63 -17.83 -0.60 -0.61
CA TYR A 63 -17.18 -1.04 0.63
C TYR A 63 -17.62 -2.45 1.03
N LEU A 64 -18.90 -2.76 0.92
CA LEU A 64 -19.45 -4.09 1.25
C LEU A 64 -18.88 -5.17 0.32
N VAL A 65 -18.79 -4.90 -0.98
CA VAL A 65 -18.18 -5.84 -1.94
C VAL A 65 -16.72 -6.11 -1.60
N LEU A 66 -15.95 -5.06 -1.27
CA LEU A 66 -14.54 -5.22 -0.88
C LEU A 66 -14.40 -6.02 0.42
N GLU A 67 -15.30 -5.85 1.39
CA GLU A 67 -15.35 -6.64 2.62
C GLU A 67 -15.63 -8.13 2.33
N VAL A 68 -16.64 -8.40 1.51
CA VAL A 68 -17.00 -9.79 1.13
C VAL A 68 -15.84 -10.46 0.38
N LEU A 69 -15.18 -9.74 -0.54
CA LEU A 69 -14.01 -10.26 -1.26
C LEU A 69 -12.85 -10.53 -0.30
N PHE A 70 -12.60 -9.66 0.68
CA PHE A 70 -11.56 -9.86 1.68
C PHE A 70 -11.86 -11.07 2.57
N ILE A 71 -13.10 -11.22 3.07
CA ILE A 71 -13.51 -12.36 3.88
C ILE A 71 -13.39 -13.64 3.07
N TRP A 72 -13.87 -13.65 1.82
CA TRP A 72 -13.72 -14.79 0.93
C TRP A 72 -12.28 -15.20 0.70
N PHE A 73 -11.40 -14.22 0.45
CA PHE A 73 -9.95 -14.43 0.31
C PHE A 73 -9.37 -15.03 1.59
N MET A 74 -9.70 -14.49 2.77
CA MET A 74 -9.18 -14.97 4.05
C MET A 74 -9.61 -16.40 4.34
N ILE A 75 -10.86 -16.76 4.05
CA ILE A 75 -11.38 -18.13 4.27
C ILE A 75 -10.73 -19.13 3.30
N LYS A 76 -10.55 -18.75 2.03
CA LYS A 76 -10.03 -19.66 1.00
C LYS A 76 -8.51 -19.83 1.04
N HIS A 77 -7.78 -18.77 1.31
CA HIS A 77 -6.32 -18.73 1.17
C HIS A 77 -5.61 -18.02 2.33
N GLY A 78 -6.10 -16.86 2.75
CA GLY A 78 -5.37 -15.97 3.65
C GLY A 78 -5.06 -16.60 5.00
N ALA A 79 -5.99 -17.35 5.58
CA ALA A 79 -5.78 -17.99 6.88
C ALA A 79 -4.69 -19.07 6.83
N SER A 80 -4.66 -19.92 5.80
CA SER A 80 -3.61 -20.91 5.63
C SER A 80 -2.25 -20.26 5.37
N LEU A 81 -2.19 -19.24 4.50
CA LEU A 81 -0.96 -18.52 4.20
C LEU A 81 -0.35 -17.81 5.43
N LEU A 82 -1.20 -17.35 6.36
CA LEU A 82 -0.72 -16.80 7.63
C LEU A 82 -0.16 -17.87 8.56
N VAL A 83 -0.73 -19.07 8.57
CA VAL A 83 -0.19 -20.20 9.35
C VAL A 83 1.13 -20.66 8.73
N ASP A 84 1.19 -20.76 7.42
CA ASP A 84 2.37 -21.18 6.67
C ASP A 84 3.60 -20.28 6.92
N ILE A 85 3.40 -18.96 7.12
CA ILE A 85 4.51 -18.05 7.44
C ILE A 85 5.20 -18.40 8.76
N PHE A 86 4.50 -19.01 9.72
CA PHE A 86 5.10 -19.41 11.00
C PHE A 86 5.82 -20.74 10.91
N HIS A 87 5.35 -21.65 10.05
CA HIS A 87 5.89 -23.01 9.95
C HIS A 87 6.89 -23.19 8.80
N LEU A 88 6.83 -22.34 7.77
CA LEU A 88 7.67 -22.31 6.57
C LEU A 88 7.82 -23.69 5.86
N GLY A 89 6.87 -24.61 6.11
CA GLY A 89 6.90 -25.95 5.56
C GLY A 89 7.85 -26.90 6.30
N GLY A 90 7.70 -28.19 6.03
CA GLY A 90 8.49 -29.24 6.64
C GLY A 90 8.52 -30.51 5.80
N GLN A 91 7.77 -30.56 4.70
CA GLN A 91 7.70 -31.74 3.83
C GLN A 91 8.62 -31.57 2.64
N GLU A 92 9.70 -32.32 2.61
CA GLU A 92 10.56 -32.43 1.44
C GLU A 92 9.86 -33.17 0.31
N GLN A 93 10.18 -32.79 -0.91
CA GLN A 93 9.76 -33.51 -2.09
C GLN A 93 10.33 -34.92 -2.09
N GLN A 94 9.47 -35.94 -2.07
CA GLN A 94 9.86 -37.34 -2.09
C GLN A 94 9.56 -37.97 -3.43
N LYS A 95 10.44 -38.84 -3.86
CA LYS A 95 10.26 -39.66 -5.05
C LYS A 95 9.52 -40.91 -4.64
N VAL A 96 8.23 -41.02 -5.03
CA VAL A 96 7.36 -42.15 -4.72
C VAL A 96 7.06 -42.91 -6.00
N TRP A 97 7.12 -44.25 -5.90
CA TRP A 97 6.72 -45.11 -7.00
C TRP A 97 5.19 -45.14 -7.15
N ASN A 98 4.69 -44.83 -8.34
CA ASN A 98 3.28 -44.92 -8.65
C ASN A 98 3.01 -46.25 -9.37
N ASP A 99 2.45 -47.22 -8.65
CA ASP A 99 2.14 -48.53 -9.17
C ASP A 99 1.14 -48.54 -10.35
N ALA A 100 0.23 -47.57 -10.34
CA ALA A 100 -0.81 -47.45 -11.39
C ALA A 100 -0.21 -46.97 -12.73
N LYS A 101 0.87 -46.21 -12.71
CA LYS A 101 1.53 -45.65 -13.91
C LYS A 101 2.87 -46.31 -14.22
N GLY A 102 3.41 -47.13 -13.33
CA GLY A 102 4.70 -47.77 -13.48
C GLY A 102 5.90 -46.79 -13.56
N VAL A 103 5.77 -45.60 -12.98
CA VAL A 103 6.79 -44.56 -13.00
C VAL A 103 7.00 -43.97 -11.61
N PHE A 104 8.18 -43.41 -11.39
CA PHE A 104 8.43 -42.61 -10.20
C PHE A 104 7.80 -41.20 -10.36
N GLU A 105 6.93 -40.85 -9.43
CA GLU A 105 6.39 -39.48 -9.31
C GLU A 105 7.01 -38.77 -8.12
N TYR A 106 7.21 -37.47 -8.27
CA TYR A 106 7.64 -36.64 -7.15
C TYR A 106 6.42 -36.12 -6.43
N THR A 107 6.36 -36.32 -5.11
CA THR A 107 5.35 -35.68 -4.28
C THR A 107 5.54 -34.16 -4.32
N GLN A 108 4.45 -33.42 -4.22
CA GLN A 108 4.53 -31.97 -4.12
C GLN A 108 5.05 -31.62 -2.71
N GLY A 109 6.34 -31.23 -2.63
CA GLY A 109 6.94 -30.76 -1.40
C GLY A 109 6.61 -29.29 -1.10
N ASP A 110 6.85 -28.88 0.13
CA ASP A 110 6.67 -27.50 0.54
C ASP A 110 7.75 -26.60 -0.09
N ASN A 111 7.39 -25.35 -0.33
CA ASN A 111 8.31 -24.32 -0.77
C ASN A 111 8.28 -23.15 0.21
N SER A 112 9.21 -23.14 1.15
CA SER A 112 9.29 -22.12 2.20
C SER A 112 9.41 -20.70 1.64
N LEU A 113 10.04 -20.54 0.47
CA LEU A 113 10.19 -19.23 -0.17
C LEU A 113 8.84 -18.68 -0.65
N LEU A 114 8.01 -19.53 -1.27
CA LEU A 114 6.67 -19.15 -1.70
C LEU A 114 5.73 -18.96 -0.49
N MET A 115 5.84 -19.81 0.53
CA MET A 115 5.08 -19.66 1.77
C MET A 115 5.37 -18.33 2.45
N LEU A 116 6.64 -17.96 2.57
CA LEU A 116 7.04 -16.68 3.12
C LEU A 116 6.56 -15.51 2.26
N LEU A 117 6.73 -15.60 0.94
CA LEU A 117 6.32 -14.54 0.00
C LEU A 117 4.80 -14.30 0.06
N TYR A 118 4.01 -15.36 -0.05
CA TYR A 118 2.54 -15.25 -0.01
C TYR A 118 2.05 -14.85 1.38
N GLY A 119 2.71 -15.31 2.44
CA GLY A 119 2.40 -14.89 3.80
C GLY A 119 2.64 -13.38 4.01
N VAL A 120 3.78 -12.87 3.55
CA VAL A 120 4.08 -11.42 3.58
C VAL A 120 3.06 -10.65 2.73
N ALA A 121 2.75 -11.10 1.51
CA ALA A 121 1.73 -10.48 0.67
C ALA A 121 0.36 -10.44 1.37
N THR A 122 -0.01 -11.51 2.08
CA THR A 122 -1.25 -11.57 2.88
C THR A 122 -1.25 -10.54 4.01
N LEU A 123 -0.12 -10.32 4.70
CA LEU A 123 -0.01 -9.24 5.70
C LEU A 123 -0.25 -7.85 5.09
N PHE A 124 0.24 -7.61 3.87
CA PHE A 124 -0.04 -6.35 3.15
C PHE A 124 -1.52 -6.22 2.77
N ILE A 125 -2.17 -7.30 2.36
CA ILE A 125 -3.61 -7.30 2.06
C ILE A 125 -4.41 -6.99 3.33
N ILE A 126 -4.05 -7.57 4.47
CA ILE A 126 -4.69 -7.28 5.76
C ILE A 126 -4.48 -5.80 6.14
N PHE A 127 -3.27 -5.29 6.01
CA PHE A 127 -2.98 -3.89 6.27
C PHE A 127 -3.80 -2.94 5.38
N ALA A 128 -3.88 -3.23 4.07
CA ALA A 128 -4.70 -2.48 3.14
C ALA A 128 -6.19 -2.52 3.52
N PHE A 129 -6.68 -3.69 3.96
CA PHE A 129 -8.05 -3.83 4.44
C PHE A 129 -8.31 -3.02 5.72
N ILE A 130 -7.37 -2.99 6.67
CA ILE A 130 -7.48 -2.15 7.87
C ILE A 130 -7.55 -0.67 7.48
N CYS A 131 -6.74 -0.21 6.53
CA CYS A 131 -6.82 1.16 6.02
C CYS A 131 -8.19 1.44 5.37
N LEU A 132 -8.69 0.52 4.56
CA LEU A 132 -10.02 0.61 3.95
C LEU A 132 -11.12 0.68 5.01
N TRP A 133 -11.02 -0.15 6.05
CA TRP A 133 -11.93 -0.19 7.18
C TRP A 133 -11.99 1.17 7.90
N VAL A 134 -10.83 1.76 8.21
CA VAL A 134 -10.73 3.10 8.82
C VAL A 134 -11.42 4.14 7.93
N VAL A 135 -11.09 4.17 6.63
CA VAL A 135 -11.67 5.12 5.68
C VAL A 135 -13.19 4.96 5.55
N SER A 136 -13.69 3.72 5.57
CA SER A 136 -15.13 3.44 5.52
C SER A 136 -15.86 4.00 6.75
N ILE A 137 -15.32 3.81 7.95
CA ILE A 137 -15.91 4.31 9.21
C ILE A 137 -15.89 5.84 9.25
N GLU A 138 -14.75 6.46 8.93
CA GLU A 138 -14.64 7.92 8.88
C GLU A 138 -15.62 8.52 7.87
N SER A 139 -15.79 7.87 6.73
CA SER A 139 -16.76 8.27 5.72
C SER A 139 -18.21 8.15 6.20
N ALA A 140 -18.57 7.05 6.88
CA ALA A 140 -19.89 6.85 7.46
C ALA A 140 -20.18 7.90 8.54
N TYR A 141 -19.22 8.17 9.40
CA TYR A 141 -19.34 9.19 10.46
C TYR A 141 -19.47 10.60 9.87
N LYS A 142 -18.68 10.94 8.87
CA LYS A 142 -18.81 12.21 8.13
C LYS A 142 -20.19 12.37 7.52
N ALA A 143 -20.74 11.32 6.91
CA ALA A 143 -22.08 11.34 6.35
C ALA A 143 -23.16 11.53 7.45
N TYR A 144 -22.95 10.92 8.64
CA TYR A 144 -23.81 11.14 9.80
C TYR A 144 -23.80 12.59 10.26
N CYS A 145 -22.64 13.17 10.48
CA CYS A 145 -22.52 14.56 10.94
C CYS A 145 -23.11 15.57 9.95
N LEU A 146 -23.02 15.30 8.66
CA LEU A 146 -23.66 16.15 7.64
C LEU A 146 -25.16 16.02 7.65
N TRP A 147 -25.68 14.80 7.80
CA TRP A 147 -27.10 14.51 7.85
C TRP A 147 -27.76 15.11 9.11
N ASP A 148 -27.14 14.95 10.28
CA ASP A 148 -27.60 15.50 11.57
C ASP A 148 -27.72 17.03 11.53
N LYS A 149 -26.80 17.71 10.84
CA LYS A 149 -26.83 19.16 10.64
C LYS A 149 -27.76 19.62 9.51
N GLY A 150 -28.59 18.75 8.96
CA GLY A 150 -29.50 19.06 7.87
C GLY A 150 -28.80 19.46 6.56
N LYS A 151 -27.49 19.16 6.42
CA LYS A 151 -26.72 19.40 5.20
C LYS A 151 -26.90 18.27 4.21
N LYS A 152 -26.86 18.57 2.91
CA LYS A 152 -26.90 17.55 1.87
C LYS A 152 -25.67 16.64 1.99
N VAL A 153 -25.91 15.33 2.15
CA VAL A 153 -24.88 14.31 2.07
C VAL A 153 -24.45 14.17 0.61
N PRO A 154 -23.14 14.28 0.27
CA PRO A 154 -22.67 14.17 -1.10
C PRO A 154 -23.04 12.81 -1.70
N LYS A 155 -23.55 12.81 -2.92
CA LYS A 155 -23.83 11.60 -3.68
C LYS A 155 -22.59 11.16 -4.47
N PHE A 156 -22.60 9.95 -5.01
CA PHE A 156 -21.51 9.41 -5.83
C PHE A 156 -21.04 10.37 -6.93
N LYS A 157 -21.98 11.01 -7.64
CA LYS A 157 -21.64 12.00 -8.68
C LYS A 157 -20.90 13.21 -8.13
N ASP A 158 -21.24 13.65 -6.92
CA ASP A 158 -20.58 14.79 -6.26
C ASP A 158 -19.18 14.39 -5.77
N ASP A 159 -19.04 13.16 -5.27
CA ASP A 159 -17.73 12.60 -4.85
C ASP A 159 -16.81 12.46 -6.06
N VAL A 160 -17.28 11.86 -7.17
CA VAL A 160 -16.50 11.73 -8.41
C VAL A 160 -16.10 13.11 -8.97
N LYS A 161 -17.04 14.06 -9.04
CA LYS A 161 -16.73 15.42 -9.49
C LYS A 161 -15.68 16.09 -8.59
N SER A 162 -15.79 15.89 -7.28
CA SER A 162 -14.81 16.39 -6.30
C SER A 162 -13.43 15.78 -6.49
N LEU A 163 -13.33 14.50 -6.90
CA LEU A 163 -12.05 13.84 -7.18
C LEU A 163 -11.32 14.47 -8.39
N PHE A 164 -12.08 14.87 -9.42
CA PHE A 164 -11.48 15.48 -10.61
C PHE A 164 -11.28 16.99 -10.53
N ASP A 165 -11.97 17.68 -9.61
CA ASP A 165 -11.91 19.15 -9.48
C ASP A 165 -11.05 19.58 -8.28
N SER A 166 -11.49 19.26 -7.07
CA SER A 166 -10.86 19.77 -5.84
C SER A 166 -9.87 18.79 -5.18
N ASN A 167 -10.01 17.49 -5.45
CA ASN A 167 -9.22 16.42 -4.83
C ASN A 167 -8.48 15.56 -5.86
N LEU A 168 -8.02 16.15 -6.94
CA LEU A 168 -7.28 15.46 -8.00
C LEU A 168 -6.08 14.65 -7.47
N HIS A 169 -5.44 15.15 -6.41
CA HIS A 169 -4.35 14.45 -5.73
C HIS A 169 -4.80 13.10 -5.14
N ALA A 170 -6.04 13.00 -4.66
CA ALA A 170 -6.58 11.76 -4.10
C ALA A 170 -6.89 10.71 -5.19
N PHE A 171 -6.99 11.13 -6.44
CA PHE A 171 -7.13 10.25 -7.60
C PHE A 171 -5.77 9.83 -8.18
N LEU A 172 -4.82 10.78 -8.29
CA LEU A 172 -3.52 10.53 -8.94
C LEU A 172 -2.51 9.85 -8.03
N LEU A 173 -2.50 10.14 -6.71
CA LEU A 173 -1.52 9.59 -5.76
C LEU A 173 -1.64 8.08 -5.50
N PRO A 174 -2.83 7.46 -5.46
CA PRO A 174 -2.93 6.03 -5.13
C PRO A 174 -2.16 5.12 -6.08
N LEU A 175 -2.09 5.42 -7.36
CA LEU A 175 -1.39 4.59 -8.34
C LEU A 175 0.13 4.54 -8.13
N PRO A 176 0.86 5.68 -8.02
CA PRO A 176 2.27 5.67 -7.64
C PRO A 176 2.53 5.06 -6.26
N VAL A 177 1.68 5.36 -5.26
CA VAL A 177 1.81 4.79 -3.92
C VAL A 177 1.66 3.27 -3.96
N LEU A 178 0.67 2.75 -4.68
CA LEU A 178 0.50 1.31 -4.89
C LEU A 178 1.74 0.70 -5.56
N GLY A 179 2.29 1.36 -6.58
CA GLY A 179 3.53 0.95 -7.23
C GLY A 179 4.70 0.85 -6.25
N VAL A 180 4.90 1.86 -5.40
CA VAL A 180 5.95 1.82 -4.36
C VAL A 180 5.69 0.70 -3.34
N VAL A 181 4.46 0.51 -2.90
CA VAL A 181 4.11 -0.56 -1.95
C VAL A 181 4.39 -1.93 -2.54
N VAL A 182 3.95 -2.20 -3.77
CA VAL A 182 4.06 -3.54 -4.40
C VAL A 182 5.49 -3.83 -4.87
N PHE A 183 6.18 -2.86 -5.48
CA PHE A 183 7.48 -3.10 -6.11
C PHE A 183 8.68 -2.73 -5.23
N THR A 184 8.48 -1.94 -4.18
CA THR A 184 9.58 -1.53 -3.29
C THR A 184 9.41 -2.05 -1.88
N ILE A 185 8.27 -1.74 -1.24
CA ILE A 185 8.11 -2.04 0.20
C ILE A 185 7.89 -3.54 0.42
N LEU A 186 7.04 -4.20 -0.38
CA LEU A 186 6.78 -5.63 -0.22
C LEU A 186 8.04 -6.48 -0.40
N PRO A 187 8.85 -6.33 -1.47
CA PRO A 187 10.12 -7.04 -1.60
C PRO A 187 11.11 -6.71 -0.46
N LEU A 188 11.16 -5.46 -0.02
CA LEU A 188 12.02 -5.06 1.10
C LEU A 188 11.64 -5.79 2.40
N VAL A 189 10.35 -5.81 2.74
CA VAL A 189 9.85 -6.51 3.93
C VAL A 189 10.10 -8.03 3.80
N PHE A 190 9.89 -8.60 2.62
CA PHE A 190 10.21 -10.00 2.35
C PHE A 190 11.69 -10.29 2.61
N MET A 191 12.61 -9.46 2.12
CA MET A 191 14.06 -9.61 2.35
C MET A 191 14.43 -9.47 3.83
N ILE A 192 13.74 -8.56 4.55
CA ILE A 192 13.93 -8.44 6.01
C ILE A 192 13.53 -9.74 6.71
N PHE A 193 12.40 -10.35 6.38
CA PHE A 193 12.00 -11.64 6.96
C PHE A 193 12.97 -12.75 6.58
N MET A 194 13.46 -12.79 5.35
CA MET A 194 14.49 -13.74 4.92
C MET A 194 15.76 -13.69 5.78
N ALA A 195 16.16 -12.50 6.25
CA ALA A 195 17.35 -12.34 7.12
C ALA A 195 17.22 -13.09 8.47
N PHE A 196 16.00 -13.41 8.90
CA PHE A 196 15.73 -14.18 10.11
C PHE A 196 15.63 -15.69 9.90
N THR A 197 15.85 -16.17 8.66
CA THR A 197 15.77 -17.59 8.28
C THR A 197 17.15 -18.16 8.01
N ASN A 198 17.27 -19.49 8.01
CA ASN A 198 18.48 -20.21 7.59
C ASN A 198 18.49 -20.53 6.09
N TYR A 199 17.90 -19.63 5.26
CA TYR A 199 17.86 -19.83 3.84
C TYR A 199 19.25 -20.16 3.28
N SER A 200 19.33 -21.30 2.57
CA SER A 200 20.50 -21.67 1.78
C SER A 200 20.04 -22.46 0.56
N LYS A 201 20.66 -22.23 -0.57
CA LYS A 201 20.33 -22.96 -1.79
C LYS A 201 20.96 -24.36 -1.72
N LEU A 202 20.23 -25.32 -1.15
CA LEU A 202 20.61 -26.73 -1.07
C LEU A 202 19.82 -27.52 -2.10
N GLY A 203 20.49 -27.97 -3.18
CA GLY A 203 19.91 -28.84 -4.19
C GLY A 203 19.05 -28.15 -5.24
N SER A 204 18.46 -28.96 -6.15
CA SER A 204 17.79 -28.46 -7.34
C SER A 204 16.26 -28.39 -7.25
N HIS A 205 15.63 -28.85 -6.18
CA HIS A 205 14.19 -29.14 -6.25
C HIS A 205 13.29 -28.36 -5.29
N THR A 206 13.56 -28.28 -4.00
CA THR A 206 12.74 -27.51 -3.03
C THR A 206 13.61 -26.75 -2.08
N VAL A 207 13.23 -25.51 -1.84
CA VAL A 207 13.92 -24.65 -0.90
C VAL A 207 13.16 -24.68 0.41
N ILE A 208 13.59 -25.54 1.34
CA ILE A 208 13.06 -25.61 2.70
C ILE A 208 14.01 -24.92 3.64
N PHE A 209 13.50 -24.00 4.43
CA PHE A 209 14.23 -23.28 5.46
C PHE A 209 13.34 -22.98 6.66
N ASN A 210 13.96 -22.69 7.80
CA ASN A 210 13.27 -22.44 9.06
C ASN A 210 13.68 -21.09 9.66
N TRP A 211 12.89 -20.62 10.60
CA TRP A 211 13.21 -19.45 11.39
C TRP A 211 14.40 -19.72 12.31
N VAL A 212 15.42 -18.88 12.25
CA VAL A 212 16.60 -18.94 13.13
C VAL A 212 16.74 -17.71 14.03
N GLY A 213 15.82 -16.76 13.88
CA GLY A 213 15.84 -15.52 14.65
C GLY A 213 17.11 -14.70 14.39
N LEU A 214 17.76 -14.26 15.46
CA LEU A 214 18.93 -13.37 15.38
C LEU A 214 20.26 -14.07 15.14
N LYS A 215 20.30 -15.40 14.91
CA LYS A 215 21.56 -16.13 14.73
C LYS A 215 22.40 -15.62 13.57
N ASN A 216 21.78 -15.21 12.47
CA ASN A 216 22.51 -14.64 11.32
C ASN A 216 23.17 -13.31 11.68
N PHE A 217 22.50 -12.49 12.47
CA PHE A 217 23.05 -11.20 12.93
C PHE A 217 24.22 -11.40 13.89
N ALA A 218 24.16 -12.41 14.76
CA ALA A 218 25.29 -12.75 15.62
C ALA A 218 26.53 -13.17 14.83
N LYS A 219 26.36 -13.90 13.71
CA LYS A 219 27.47 -14.24 12.81
C LYS A 219 28.07 -13.04 12.12
N ILE A 220 27.22 -12.09 11.69
CA ILE A 220 27.64 -10.85 11.03
C ILE A 220 28.44 -9.96 12.00
N LEU A 221 28.06 -9.92 13.28
CA LEU A 221 28.76 -9.14 14.30
C LEU A 221 30.11 -9.75 14.74
N ASN A 222 30.36 -11.00 14.40
CA ASN A 222 31.63 -11.64 14.67
C ASN A 222 32.66 -11.33 13.57
N PHE A 223 33.52 -10.35 13.80
CA PHE A 223 34.55 -9.92 12.82
C PHE A 223 35.62 -10.98 12.55
N SER A 224 35.77 -11.96 13.42
CA SER A 224 36.73 -13.05 13.25
C SER A 224 36.23 -14.17 12.33
N ASP A 225 34.94 -14.17 12.02
CA ASP A 225 34.33 -15.11 11.08
C ASP A 225 34.43 -14.55 9.64
N ALA A 226 34.65 -15.42 8.67
CA ALA A 226 34.72 -15.08 7.26
C ALA A 226 33.46 -14.35 6.76
N ILE A 227 32.28 -14.73 7.31
CA ILE A 227 31.01 -14.08 6.96
C ILE A 227 30.98 -12.65 7.49
N GLY A 228 31.37 -12.42 8.74
CA GLY A 228 31.38 -11.10 9.35
C GLY A 228 32.36 -10.15 8.66
N SER A 229 33.61 -10.58 8.45
CA SER A 229 34.63 -9.76 7.79
C SER A 229 34.25 -9.36 6.36
N THR A 230 33.69 -10.31 5.59
CA THR A 230 33.21 -10.05 4.23
C THR A 230 32.02 -9.07 4.23
N PHE A 231 31.06 -9.27 5.14
CA PHE A 231 29.89 -8.39 5.25
C PHE A 231 30.28 -6.92 5.49
N TRP A 232 31.15 -6.67 6.47
CA TRP A 232 31.56 -5.31 6.81
C TRP A 232 32.36 -4.65 5.70
N SER A 233 33.20 -5.42 5.00
CA SER A 233 33.94 -4.92 3.84
C SER A 233 32.99 -4.50 2.70
N VAL A 234 32.02 -5.36 2.36
CA VAL A 234 31.03 -5.06 1.31
C VAL A 234 30.11 -3.92 1.71
N LEU A 235 29.66 -3.88 2.97
CA LEU A 235 28.83 -2.78 3.49
C LEU A 235 29.56 -1.43 3.38
N GLY A 236 30.82 -1.37 3.83
CA GLY A 236 31.64 -0.16 3.73
C GLY A 236 31.76 0.32 2.29
N TRP A 237 32.05 -0.58 1.36
CA TRP A 237 32.09 -0.25 -0.07
C TRP A 237 30.75 0.23 -0.62
N THR A 238 29.67 -0.42 -0.23
CA THR A 238 28.32 -0.06 -0.64
C THR A 238 27.92 1.34 -0.17
N LEU A 239 28.27 1.70 1.07
CA LEU A 239 28.03 3.04 1.62
C LEU A 239 28.82 4.11 0.86
N VAL A 240 30.11 3.87 0.61
CA VAL A 240 30.94 4.80 -0.20
C VAL A 240 30.30 4.98 -1.58
N TRP A 241 29.93 3.88 -2.24
CA TRP A 241 29.31 3.93 -3.57
C TRP A 241 27.96 4.65 -3.56
N ALA A 242 27.13 4.43 -2.55
CA ALA A 242 25.83 5.10 -2.39
C ALA A 242 26.00 6.63 -2.28
N VAL A 243 26.97 7.09 -1.47
CA VAL A 243 27.30 8.51 -1.32
C VAL A 243 27.77 9.09 -2.66
N VAL A 244 28.76 8.47 -3.28
CA VAL A 244 29.33 8.95 -4.55
C VAL A 244 28.26 9.00 -5.64
N ALA A 245 27.46 7.93 -5.80
CA ALA A 245 26.41 7.88 -6.82
C ALA A 245 25.33 8.95 -6.57
N THR A 246 24.90 9.14 -5.33
CA THR A 246 23.86 10.12 -4.99
C THR A 246 24.31 11.53 -5.29
N PHE A 247 25.49 11.91 -4.82
CA PHE A 247 26.04 13.26 -5.06
C PHE A 247 26.35 13.51 -6.53
N SER A 248 26.93 12.53 -7.23
CA SER A 248 27.21 12.65 -8.66
C SER A 248 25.91 12.85 -9.46
N ASN A 249 24.87 12.06 -9.21
CA ASN A 249 23.59 12.23 -9.88
C ASN A 249 22.93 13.58 -9.56
N TYR A 250 23.02 14.04 -8.32
CA TYR A 250 22.50 15.34 -7.91
C TYR A 250 23.19 16.49 -8.68
N PHE A 251 24.52 16.51 -8.68
CA PHE A 251 25.30 17.56 -9.37
C PHE A 251 25.11 17.52 -10.87
N LEU A 252 25.12 16.33 -11.49
CA LEU A 252 24.86 16.19 -12.92
C LEU A 252 23.44 16.63 -13.29
N GLY A 253 22.45 16.25 -12.49
CA GLY A 253 21.07 16.70 -12.70
C GLY A 253 20.92 18.21 -12.59
N MET A 254 21.60 18.84 -11.64
CA MET A 254 21.59 20.30 -11.47
C MET A 254 22.27 21.01 -12.69
N ILE A 255 23.38 20.49 -13.15
CA ILE A 255 24.08 21.05 -14.34
C ILE A 255 23.18 20.91 -15.57
N LEU A 256 22.57 19.73 -15.80
CA LEU A 256 21.67 19.53 -16.92
C LEU A 256 20.44 20.45 -16.85
N ALA A 257 19.89 20.66 -15.67
CA ALA A 257 18.76 21.59 -15.47
C ALA A 257 19.17 23.02 -15.83
N MET A 258 20.32 23.50 -15.38
CA MET A 258 20.83 24.85 -15.72
C MET A 258 21.07 25.00 -17.22
N VAL A 259 21.70 24.02 -17.87
CA VAL A 259 21.94 24.05 -19.33
C VAL A 259 20.59 24.07 -20.08
N THR A 260 19.64 23.25 -19.68
CA THR A 260 18.31 23.20 -20.32
C THR A 260 17.58 24.55 -20.19
N VAL A 261 17.57 25.14 -19.00
CA VAL A 261 16.94 26.46 -18.78
C VAL A 261 17.63 27.55 -19.60
N SER A 262 18.98 27.57 -19.63
CA SER A 262 19.72 28.52 -20.44
C SER A 262 19.42 28.39 -21.93
N TYR A 263 19.34 27.15 -22.43
CA TYR A 263 19.01 26.89 -23.84
C TYR A 263 17.59 27.31 -24.20
N THR A 264 16.62 27.05 -23.35
CA THR A 264 15.23 27.48 -23.58
C THR A 264 15.04 28.98 -23.53
N HIS A 265 15.79 29.68 -22.66
CA HIS A 265 15.78 31.14 -22.59
C HIS A 265 16.41 31.79 -23.84
N LEU A 266 17.53 31.28 -24.35
CA LEU A 266 18.16 31.74 -25.58
C LEU A 266 17.24 31.58 -26.80
N ARG A 267 16.60 30.42 -26.93
CA ARG A 267 15.65 30.13 -28.02
C ARG A 267 14.41 31.00 -27.97
N ALA A 268 13.89 31.33 -26.79
CA ALA A 268 12.75 32.23 -26.63
C ALA A 268 13.08 33.68 -27.04
N HIS A 269 14.33 34.10 -26.94
CA HIS A 269 14.81 35.40 -27.42
C HIS A 269 14.95 35.43 -28.95
N GLU A 270 15.42 34.35 -29.56
CA GLU A 270 15.65 34.25 -31.01
C GLU A 270 14.34 34.21 -31.80
N THR A 271 13.26 33.69 -31.23
CA THR A 271 11.93 33.65 -31.88
C THR A 271 11.12 34.94 -31.74
N ARG A 272 11.62 35.97 -31.04
CA ARG A 272 10.97 37.27 -30.88
C ARG A 272 11.60 38.39 -31.74
N GLY A 273 12.66 38.12 -32.47
CA GLY A 273 13.25 38.98 -33.51
C GLY A 273 12.69 38.63 -34.86
#